data_99a5b209706d6c4ee9cc22e9048a112a
#
_entry.id   99a5b209706d6c4ee9cc22e9048a112a
#
_cell.length_a   1.000
_cell.length_b   1.000
_cell.length_c   1.000
_cell.angle_alpha   90.00
_cell.angle_beta   90.00
_cell.angle_gamma   90.00
#
_symmetry.space_group_name_H-M   'P 1'
#
loop_
_entity.id
_entity.type
_entity.pdbx_description
1 polymer ?
#
loop_
_entity_poly.entity_id
_entity_poly.type
_entity_poly.pdbx_seq_one_letter_code
_entity_poly.pdbx_strand_id
1 'polypeptide(L)'
;MERRIFVFVMMLSMAFPAGAQQGYWLFLADKDGMEMSPETAPNALALERRARNGFPAQHPTDLPLRPDYLAAASQLADSVLGQSRWFNAVAVRATPEQLEALRGLPFVVEVRPMALMAKPAGLPELATHPAEDPALESLWEVQLAKMGHERFRQEGIDGSGVRVAIFDGGFPQVDTHPAFEHLRREGRIVGTYDFVRDKANVYDFNSHGRMVLSNVAGIWQGRAMGLATGAEFLLARTEVNWEPFAEEVHWMEAVEWAEREGARIINSSLGYTYHRYFPDQMDGQQSLVSQAAEMAFEHGVLVVNSAGNDGDGDWEVIGAPADAPHALAIGGVDPHTLYHIDFSSYGPTADGRLKPDLSSFGHTVVAEDQELGDAFGTSFASPLVAGFAACLAQARPELDAAGLFEAMQHSGNLYPYYDYAHGYGVPTAERVFDDQGQSPDPTPIRARLENGWLVVDQLPLDTAAASFNQLVYYHLADPRTGYLHRYGVLETPYRDSEEPYSLHLPLREEELAGRI
;
A
#
# COMPACT_ATOMS: atom_id res chain seq x y z
N MET A 1 -29.14 42.67 17.25
CA MET A 1 -30.08 41.71 16.62
C MET A 1 -29.26 40.53 16.12
N GLU A 2 -29.02 39.59 17.03
CA GLU A 2 -28.21 38.39 16.74
C GLU A 2 -29.11 37.37 16.03
N ARG A 3 -28.74 37.02 14.81
CA ARG A 3 -29.36 35.88 14.08
C ARG A 3 -28.68 34.58 14.55
N ARG A 4 -29.39 33.82 15.38
CA ARG A 4 -29.02 32.43 15.68
C ARG A 4 -29.40 31.58 14.47
N ILE A 5 -28.39 31.02 13.80
CA ILE A 5 -28.57 30.00 12.77
C ILE A 5 -28.75 28.68 13.51
N PHE A 6 -29.96 28.11 13.45
CA PHE A 6 -30.22 26.73 13.85
C PHE A 6 -29.80 25.80 12.70
N VAL A 7 -28.72 25.07 12.88
CA VAL A 7 -28.39 23.96 11.98
C VAL A 7 -29.25 22.78 12.40
N PHE A 8 -30.23 22.44 11.58
CA PHE A 8 -31.02 21.24 11.73
C PHE A 8 -30.19 20.09 11.15
N VAL A 9 -29.54 19.29 12.00
CA VAL A 9 -28.94 18.00 11.60
C VAL A 9 -30.11 17.05 11.37
N MET A 10 -30.48 16.86 10.12
CA MET A 10 -31.44 15.85 9.71
C MET A 10 -30.72 14.50 9.74
N MET A 11 -30.83 13.75 10.87
CA MET A 11 -30.48 12.34 10.88
C MET A 11 -31.43 11.64 9.91
N LEU A 12 -30.92 11.31 8.72
CA LEU A 12 -31.60 10.41 7.81
C LEU A 12 -31.52 9.00 8.44
N SER A 13 -32.54 8.63 9.21
CA SER A 13 -32.74 7.24 9.60
C SER A 13 -33.12 6.47 8.33
N MET A 14 -32.13 5.85 7.66
CA MET A 14 -32.42 4.84 6.66
C MET A 14 -33.14 3.70 7.38
N ALA A 15 -34.44 3.59 7.16
CA ALA A 15 -35.23 2.44 7.59
C ALA A 15 -34.80 1.25 6.72
N PHE A 16 -33.90 0.42 7.24
CA PHE A 16 -33.60 -0.87 6.64
C PHE A 16 -34.84 -1.75 6.70
N PRO A 17 -35.06 -2.62 5.68
CA PRO A 17 -36.11 -3.61 5.80
C PRO A 17 -35.88 -4.46 7.06
N ALA A 18 -36.94 -4.67 7.83
CA ALA A 18 -36.88 -5.51 9.03
C ALA A 18 -36.34 -6.91 8.65
N GLY A 19 -35.19 -7.29 9.24
CA GLY A 19 -34.52 -8.56 8.93
C GLY A 19 -33.27 -8.46 8.05
N ALA A 20 -32.85 -7.24 7.58
CA ALA A 20 -31.57 -7.08 6.89
C ALA A 20 -30.42 -7.34 7.84
N GLN A 21 -29.57 -8.30 7.51
CA GLN A 21 -28.35 -8.63 8.24
C GLN A 21 -27.23 -7.68 7.85
N GLN A 22 -26.44 -7.25 8.85
CA GLN A 22 -25.30 -6.38 8.66
C GLN A 22 -24.10 -6.90 9.44
N GLY A 23 -22.87 -6.58 8.97
CA GLY A 23 -21.63 -6.88 9.68
C GLY A 23 -21.36 -5.88 10.81
N TYR A 24 -20.84 -6.38 11.92
CA TYR A 24 -20.44 -5.58 13.08
C TYR A 24 -19.16 -6.11 13.71
N TRP A 25 -18.30 -5.19 14.14
CA TRP A 25 -17.23 -5.47 15.06
C TRP A 25 -17.73 -5.32 16.51
N LEU A 26 -17.51 -6.34 17.33
CA LEU A 26 -17.75 -6.33 18.78
C LEU A 26 -16.38 -6.29 19.47
N PHE A 27 -16.07 -5.19 20.13
CA PHE A 27 -14.84 -5.05 20.92
C PHE A 27 -15.11 -5.59 22.33
N LEU A 28 -14.18 -6.44 22.82
CA LEU A 28 -14.32 -7.19 24.05
C LEU A 28 -13.53 -6.51 25.18
N ALA A 29 -14.01 -6.64 26.42
CA ALA A 29 -13.49 -5.91 27.57
C ALA A 29 -12.03 -6.27 27.90
N ASP A 30 -11.71 -7.57 27.90
CA ASP A 30 -10.43 -8.07 28.40
C ASP A 30 -10.05 -9.42 27.80
N LYS A 31 -8.85 -9.87 28.15
CA LYS A 31 -8.31 -11.21 27.88
C LYS A 31 -7.89 -11.90 29.18
N ASP A 32 -8.57 -11.59 30.29
CA ASP A 32 -8.20 -12.09 31.60
C ASP A 32 -8.20 -13.63 31.64
N GLY A 33 -7.15 -14.18 32.23
CA GLY A 33 -6.94 -15.63 32.31
C GLY A 33 -6.51 -16.32 31.04
N MET A 34 -6.25 -15.54 29.96
CA MET A 34 -5.70 -16.10 28.71
C MET A 34 -4.18 -16.21 28.78
N GLU A 35 -3.67 -17.27 28.21
CA GLU A 35 -2.24 -17.51 28.04
C GLU A 35 -1.92 -17.63 26.57
N MET A 36 -0.68 -17.29 26.20
CA MET A 36 -0.19 -17.45 24.83
C MET A 36 -0.13 -18.94 24.48
N SER A 37 -0.69 -19.30 23.34
CA SER A 37 -0.67 -20.66 22.81
C SER A 37 0.37 -20.80 21.70
N PRO A 38 0.77 -22.02 21.31
CA PRO A 38 1.65 -22.23 20.15
C PRO A 38 1.09 -21.61 18.86
N GLU A 39 -0.24 -21.54 18.72
CA GLU A 39 -0.92 -20.97 17.55
C GLU A 39 -0.89 -19.44 17.53
N THR A 40 -0.66 -18.80 18.70
CA THR A 40 -0.61 -17.33 18.81
C THR A 40 0.80 -16.80 19.07
N ALA A 41 1.72 -17.66 19.47
CA ALA A 41 3.09 -17.28 19.77
C ALA A 41 3.87 -16.84 18.52
N PRO A 42 4.60 -15.71 18.58
CA PRO A 42 5.48 -15.29 17.51
C PRO A 42 6.64 -16.29 17.35
N ASN A 43 7.02 -16.60 16.10
CA ASN A 43 8.14 -17.47 15.81
C ASN A 43 9.50 -16.75 16.04
N ALA A 44 10.63 -17.45 15.87
CA ALA A 44 11.96 -16.91 16.14
C ALA A 44 12.28 -15.65 15.31
N LEU A 45 11.87 -15.61 14.03
CA LEU A 45 12.09 -14.44 13.16
C LEU A 45 11.24 -13.24 13.60
N ALA A 46 10.00 -13.49 14.04
CA ALA A 46 9.14 -12.44 14.58
C ALA A 46 9.75 -11.84 15.86
N LEU A 47 10.28 -12.69 16.75
CA LEU A 47 10.93 -12.24 17.98
C LEU A 47 12.21 -11.43 17.69
N GLU A 48 13.01 -11.84 16.71
CA GLU A 48 14.19 -11.10 16.28
C GLU A 48 13.82 -9.74 15.70
N ARG A 49 12.80 -9.68 14.84
CA ARG A 49 12.27 -8.42 14.27
C ARG A 49 11.75 -7.50 15.36
N ARG A 50 10.92 -8.01 16.29
CA ARG A 50 10.41 -7.25 17.44
C ARG A 50 11.53 -6.67 18.29
N ALA A 51 12.55 -7.48 18.58
CA ALA A 51 13.71 -7.02 19.35
C ALA A 51 14.45 -5.87 18.66
N ARG A 52 14.62 -5.96 17.33
CA ARG A 52 15.23 -4.88 16.53
C ARG A 52 14.39 -3.60 16.59
N ASN A 53 13.06 -3.72 16.61
CA ASN A 53 12.13 -2.59 16.69
C ASN A 53 11.89 -2.09 18.13
N GLY A 54 12.54 -2.67 19.14
CA GLY A 54 12.30 -2.35 20.54
C GLY A 54 10.92 -2.79 21.08
N PHE A 55 10.21 -3.66 20.33
CA PHE A 55 8.91 -4.17 20.73
C PHE A 55 9.03 -5.39 21.66
N PRO A 56 8.16 -5.55 22.69
CA PRO A 56 8.25 -6.66 23.62
C PRO A 56 8.14 -8.04 22.97
N ALA A 57 8.90 -9.01 23.46
CA ALA A 57 8.81 -10.41 23.02
C ALA A 57 7.44 -11.05 23.32
N GLN A 58 6.77 -10.58 24.35
CA GLN A 58 5.39 -10.95 24.72
C GLN A 58 4.57 -9.68 24.91
N HIS A 59 3.42 -9.63 24.27
CA HIS A 59 2.51 -8.48 24.32
C HIS A 59 1.05 -8.96 24.45
N PRO A 60 0.13 -8.17 25.03
CA PRO A 60 -1.29 -8.53 25.09
C PRO A 60 -1.94 -8.87 23.75
N THR A 61 -1.42 -8.34 22.64
CA THR A 61 -1.86 -8.70 21.28
C THR A 61 -1.58 -10.16 20.91
N ASP A 62 -0.64 -10.83 21.58
CA ASP A 62 -0.32 -12.25 21.33
C ASP A 62 -1.32 -13.20 22.03
N LEU A 63 -2.08 -12.69 22.99
CA LEU A 63 -3.07 -13.50 23.69
C LEU A 63 -4.30 -13.75 22.80
N PRO A 64 -4.84 -14.97 22.77
CA PRO A 64 -6.09 -15.25 22.08
C PRO A 64 -7.26 -14.50 22.73
N LEU A 65 -8.38 -14.38 22.02
CA LEU A 65 -9.63 -13.93 22.59
C LEU A 65 -10.16 -14.99 23.59
N ARG A 66 -10.94 -14.54 24.55
CA ARG A 66 -11.57 -15.43 25.51
C ARG A 66 -12.62 -16.34 24.84
N PRO A 67 -12.50 -17.69 24.97
CA PRO A 67 -13.41 -18.63 24.33
C PRO A 67 -14.86 -18.51 24.81
N ASP A 68 -15.07 -18.16 26.09
CA ASP A 68 -16.41 -17.95 26.67
C ASP A 68 -17.11 -16.72 26.05
N TYR A 69 -16.36 -15.64 25.77
CA TYR A 69 -16.88 -14.46 25.08
C TYR A 69 -17.23 -14.77 23.63
N LEU A 70 -16.34 -15.48 22.90
CA LEU A 70 -16.59 -15.90 21.52
C LEU A 70 -17.82 -16.82 21.44
N ALA A 71 -17.95 -17.79 22.35
CA ALA A 71 -19.10 -18.69 22.39
C ALA A 71 -20.42 -17.94 22.63
N ALA A 72 -20.43 -16.99 23.56
CA ALA A 72 -21.63 -16.19 23.85
C ALA A 72 -22.01 -15.28 22.66
N ALA A 73 -21.04 -14.62 22.02
CA ALA A 73 -21.30 -13.81 20.84
C ALA A 73 -21.81 -14.65 19.67
N SER A 74 -21.20 -15.81 19.41
CA SER A 74 -21.60 -16.75 18.36
C SER A 74 -23.01 -17.31 18.53
N GLN A 75 -23.48 -17.49 19.78
CA GLN A 75 -24.85 -17.97 20.05
C GLN A 75 -25.93 -16.93 19.71
N LEU A 76 -25.61 -15.65 19.78
CA LEU A 76 -26.53 -14.55 19.53
C LEU A 76 -26.47 -14.01 18.11
N ALA A 77 -25.31 -14.10 17.45
CA ALA A 77 -25.11 -13.67 16.07
C ALA A 77 -25.72 -14.66 15.08
N ASP A 78 -25.94 -14.21 13.85
CA ASP A 78 -26.28 -15.09 12.73
C ASP A 78 -25.05 -15.90 12.30
N SER A 79 -23.91 -15.26 12.21
CA SER A 79 -22.61 -15.89 11.91
C SER A 79 -21.45 -15.08 12.46
N VAL A 80 -20.33 -15.76 12.72
CA VAL A 80 -19.03 -15.14 12.98
C VAL A 80 -18.30 -15.02 11.65
N LEU A 81 -17.78 -13.82 11.36
CA LEU A 81 -17.03 -13.50 10.13
C LEU A 81 -15.53 -13.67 10.31
N GLY A 82 -15.03 -13.51 11.53
CA GLY A 82 -13.65 -13.65 11.94
C GLY A 82 -13.36 -12.94 13.26
N GLN A 83 -12.08 -12.80 13.61
CA GLN A 83 -11.66 -12.22 14.87
C GLN A 83 -10.32 -11.49 14.76
N SER A 84 -10.06 -10.55 15.65
CA SER A 84 -8.76 -9.91 15.76
C SER A 84 -8.25 -10.00 17.20
N ARG A 85 -7.07 -10.59 17.36
CA ARG A 85 -6.36 -10.61 18.65
C ARG A 85 -5.82 -9.22 18.99
N TRP A 86 -5.40 -8.48 18.00
CA TRP A 86 -4.81 -7.15 18.20
C TRP A 86 -5.83 -6.18 18.75
N PHE A 87 -7.05 -6.19 18.23
CA PHE A 87 -8.13 -5.31 18.67
C PHE A 87 -8.99 -5.91 19.80
N ASN A 88 -8.72 -7.16 20.21
CA ASN A 88 -9.59 -7.91 21.12
C ASN A 88 -11.06 -7.83 20.66
N ALA A 89 -11.32 -8.18 19.41
CA ALA A 89 -12.61 -7.99 18.77
C ALA A 89 -13.03 -9.21 17.96
N VAL A 90 -14.35 -9.42 17.84
CA VAL A 90 -14.96 -10.43 16.98
C VAL A 90 -15.87 -9.76 15.97
N ALA A 91 -15.74 -10.17 14.70
CA ALA A 91 -16.60 -9.73 13.60
C ALA A 91 -17.79 -10.67 13.48
N VAL A 92 -19.00 -10.12 13.46
CA VAL A 92 -20.24 -10.90 13.37
C VAL A 92 -21.20 -10.33 12.34
N ARG A 93 -22.06 -11.19 11.80
CA ARG A 93 -23.26 -10.79 11.06
C ARG A 93 -24.46 -10.92 11.99
N ALA A 94 -25.31 -9.89 12.03
CA ALA A 94 -26.46 -9.87 12.94
C ALA A 94 -27.63 -9.05 12.38
N THR A 95 -28.84 -9.42 12.76
CA THR A 95 -30.02 -8.57 12.57
C THR A 95 -30.06 -7.46 13.65
N PRO A 96 -30.90 -6.41 13.50
CA PRO A 96 -31.03 -5.38 14.52
C PRO A 96 -31.42 -5.93 15.92
N GLU A 97 -32.27 -6.96 15.98
CA GLU A 97 -32.70 -7.59 17.22
C GLU A 97 -31.53 -8.36 17.88
N GLN A 98 -30.76 -9.10 17.08
CA GLN A 98 -29.57 -9.81 17.55
C GLN A 98 -28.50 -8.81 18.02
N LEU A 99 -28.34 -7.69 17.33
CA LEU A 99 -27.39 -6.64 17.69
C LEU A 99 -27.68 -6.06 19.08
N GLU A 100 -28.95 -5.80 19.41
CA GLU A 100 -29.32 -5.31 20.74
C GLU A 100 -29.01 -6.35 21.85
N ALA A 101 -29.20 -7.64 21.56
CA ALA A 101 -28.81 -8.71 22.48
C ALA A 101 -27.27 -8.77 22.64
N LEU A 102 -26.50 -8.64 21.56
CA LEU A 102 -25.04 -8.61 21.58
C LEU A 102 -24.50 -7.41 22.37
N ARG A 103 -25.09 -6.23 22.19
CA ARG A 103 -24.77 -5.03 22.99
C ARG A 103 -25.05 -5.18 24.47
N GLY A 104 -26.00 -6.02 24.81
CA GLY A 104 -26.37 -6.33 26.19
C GLY A 104 -25.40 -7.27 26.92
N LEU A 105 -24.42 -7.86 26.22
CA LEU A 105 -23.40 -8.71 26.82
C LEU A 105 -22.44 -7.87 27.69
N PRO A 106 -22.19 -8.24 28.95
CA PRO A 106 -21.44 -7.40 29.90
C PRO A 106 -19.98 -7.20 29.52
N PHE A 107 -19.45 -7.99 28.60
CA PHE A 107 -18.07 -7.95 28.11
C PHE A 107 -17.94 -7.27 26.73
N VAL A 108 -19.04 -6.86 26.10
CA VAL A 108 -19.00 -6.07 24.87
C VAL A 108 -18.93 -4.59 25.26
N VAL A 109 -17.79 -3.96 25.00
CA VAL A 109 -17.53 -2.56 25.40
C VAL A 109 -17.83 -1.56 24.30
N GLU A 110 -17.73 -2.00 23.04
CA GLU A 110 -18.02 -1.17 21.87
C GLU A 110 -18.55 -2.03 20.73
N VAL A 111 -19.41 -1.45 19.91
CA VAL A 111 -19.92 -2.05 18.67
C VAL A 111 -19.75 -1.07 17.54
N ARG A 112 -18.99 -1.45 16.51
CA ARG A 112 -18.83 -0.66 15.27
C ARG A 112 -19.49 -1.36 14.09
N PRO A 113 -20.34 -0.69 13.32
CA PRO A 113 -20.88 -1.26 12.10
C PRO A 113 -19.75 -1.42 11.07
N MET A 114 -19.78 -2.49 10.30
CA MET A 114 -19.00 -2.63 9.08
C MET A 114 -19.72 -1.94 7.94
N ALA A 115 -18.97 -1.54 6.91
CA ALA A 115 -19.53 -0.82 5.79
C ALA A 115 -20.61 -1.62 5.04
N LEU A 116 -21.61 -0.92 4.51
CA LEU A 116 -22.89 -1.49 4.10
C LEU A 116 -22.95 -2.02 2.66
N MET A 117 -21.97 -1.69 1.79
CA MET A 117 -22.08 -2.03 0.36
C MET A 117 -20.72 -2.40 -0.25
N ALA A 118 -20.75 -3.34 -1.19
CA ALA A 118 -19.61 -3.69 -2.03
C ALA A 118 -19.76 -3.09 -3.42
N LYS A 119 -18.66 -2.56 -3.94
CA LYS A 119 -18.42 -2.50 -5.38
C LYS A 119 -17.50 -3.68 -5.70
N PRO A 120 -17.76 -4.47 -6.77
CA PRO A 120 -16.78 -5.44 -7.22
C PRO A 120 -15.45 -4.73 -7.46
N ALA A 121 -14.37 -5.26 -6.90
CA ALA A 121 -13.05 -4.81 -7.30
C ALA A 121 -12.97 -4.96 -8.82
N GLY A 122 -12.74 -3.87 -9.53
CA GLY A 122 -12.50 -3.93 -10.97
C GLY A 122 -11.28 -4.79 -11.18
N LEU A 123 -11.43 -5.91 -11.91
CA LEU A 123 -10.28 -6.67 -12.35
C LEU A 123 -9.41 -5.74 -13.20
N PRO A 124 -8.08 -5.77 -13.04
CA PRO A 124 -7.19 -4.98 -13.88
C PRO A 124 -7.44 -5.30 -15.35
N GLU A 125 -7.32 -4.30 -16.20
CA GLU A 125 -7.38 -4.49 -17.64
C GLU A 125 -6.15 -5.30 -18.06
N LEU A 126 -6.37 -6.54 -18.50
CA LEU A 126 -5.33 -7.46 -18.92
C LEU A 126 -5.23 -7.43 -20.44
N ALA A 127 -4.07 -7.10 -20.96
CA ALA A 127 -3.75 -7.34 -22.36
C ALA A 127 -2.85 -8.58 -22.46
N THR A 128 -3.28 -9.58 -23.19
CA THR A 128 -2.45 -10.76 -23.51
C THR A 128 -1.65 -10.47 -24.77
N HIS A 129 -0.33 -10.53 -24.69
CA HIS A 129 0.58 -10.38 -25.80
C HIS A 129 1.33 -11.68 -26.10
N PRO A 130 1.69 -11.97 -27.37
CA PRO A 130 2.62 -13.03 -27.67
C PRO A 130 3.95 -12.81 -26.93
N ALA A 131 4.59 -13.88 -26.48
CA ALA A 131 5.84 -13.83 -25.71
C ALA A 131 7.03 -13.14 -26.45
N GLU A 132 6.90 -12.86 -27.74
CA GLU A 132 7.88 -12.19 -28.59
C GLU A 132 7.41 -10.77 -28.99
N ASP A 133 6.47 -10.14 -28.25
CA ASP A 133 6.02 -8.77 -28.55
C ASP A 133 7.13 -7.76 -28.21
N PRO A 134 7.60 -6.96 -29.18
CA PRO A 134 8.63 -5.94 -28.92
C PRO A 134 8.21 -4.90 -27.88
N ALA A 135 6.91 -4.63 -27.71
CA ALA A 135 6.42 -3.69 -26.71
C ALA A 135 6.57 -4.28 -25.30
N LEU A 136 6.26 -5.57 -25.13
CA LEU A 136 6.45 -6.28 -23.85
C LEU A 136 7.94 -6.37 -23.49
N GLU A 137 8.80 -6.62 -24.47
CA GLU A 137 10.25 -6.64 -24.25
C GLU A 137 10.79 -5.28 -23.80
N SER A 138 10.37 -4.19 -24.46
CA SER A 138 10.74 -2.83 -24.08
C SER A 138 10.26 -2.47 -22.68
N LEU A 139 9.04 -2.87 -22.31
CA LEU A 139 8.51 -2.68 -20.97
C LEU A 139 9.34 -3.42 -19.93
N TRP A 140 9.68 -4.68 -20.20
CA TRP A 140 10.48 -5.50 -19.29
C TRP A 140 11.92 -4.96 -19.12
N GLU A 141 12.52 -4.40 -20.18
CA GLU A 141 13.85 -3.79 -20.09
C GLU A 141 13.90 -2.66 -19.07
N VAL A 142 12.87 -1.81 -19.02
CA VAL A 142 12.86 -0.65 -18.12
C VAL A 142 12.37 -0.98 -16.71
N GLN A 143 11.54 -2.02 -16.55
CA GLN A 143 10.85 -2.34 -15.30
C GLN A 143 11.76 -2.43 -14.08
N LEU A 144 12.91 -3.10 -14.18
CA LEU A 144 13.84 -3.22 -13.09
C LEU A 144 15.08 -2.33 -13.23
N ALA A 145 15.43 -1.96 -14.47
CA ALA A 145 16.63 -1.18 -14.74
C ALA A 145 16.58 0.19 -14.04
N LYS A 146 15.43 0.89 -14.09
CA LYS A 146 15.27 2.19 -13.43
C LYS A 146 15.25 2.13 -11.90
N MET A 147 15.04 0.94 -11.32
CA MET A 147 15.13 0.70 -9.88
C MET A 147 16.54 0.24 -9.44
N GLY A 148 17.49 0.17 -10.36
CA GLY A 148 18.88 -0.20 -10.06
C GLY A 148 19.09 -1.70 -9.84
N HIS A 149 18.34 -2.59 -10.52
CA HIS A 149 18.49 -4.05 -10.42
C HIS A 149 19.94 -4.50 -10.59
N GLU A 150 20.66 -3.95 -11.59
CA GLU A 150 22.05 -4.32 -11.84
C GLU A 150 22.96 -3.96 -10.66
N ARG A 151 22.70 -2.84 -9.97
CA ARG A 151 23.45 -2.45 -8.77
C ARG A 151 23.21 -3.45 -7.64
N PHE A 152 21.97 -3.83 -7.35
CA PHE A 152 21.68 -4.86 -6.36
C PHE A 152 22.37 -6.19 -6.70
N ARG A 153 22.32 -6.60 -7.97
CA ARG A 153 22.97 -7.80 -8.45
C ARG A 153 24.50 -7.79 -8.24
N GLN A 154 25.16 -6.66 -8.49
CA GLN A 154 26.60 -6.49 -8.27
C GLN A 154 26.97 -6.59 -6.79
N GLU A 155 26.11 -6.12 -5.90
CA GLU A 155 26.30 -6.20 -4.45
C GLU A 155 25.87 -7.58 -3.88
N GLY A 156 25.34 -8.49 -4.71
CA GLY A 156 24.85 -9.80 -4.27
C GLY A 156 23.55 -9.73 -3.47
N ILE A 157 22.72 -8.70 -3.73
CA ILE A 157 21.46 -8.44 -3.06
C ILE A 157 20.29 -8.92 -3.93
N ASP A 158 19.43 -9.76 -3.37
CA ASP A 158 18.27 -10.36 -4.03
C ASP A 158 17.08 -10.58 -3.07
N GLY A 159 17.11 -9.97 -1.88
CA GLY A 159 16.11 -10.15 -0.84
C GLY A 159 16.36 -11.37 0.07
N SER A 160 17.47 -12.10 -0.10
CA SER A 160 17.80 -13.27 0.72
C SER A 160 17.80 -12.95 2.22
N GLY A 161 17.19 -13.86 3.01
CA GLY A 161 17.05 -13.68 4.45
C GLY A 161 15.91 -12.76 4.89
N VAL A 162 15.14 -12.22 3.95
CA VAL A 162 13.97 -11.41 4.24
C VAL A 162 12.69 -12.20 3.92
N ARG A 163 11.73 -12.18 4.84
CA ARG A 163 10.41 -12.78 4.64
C ARG A 163 9.39 -11.70 4.26
N VAL A 164 8.75 -11.90 3.11
CA VAL A 164 7.72 -11.01 2.54
C VAL A 164 6.37 -11.74 2.55
N ALA A 165 5.34 -11.11 3.08
CA ALA A 165 3.98 -11.61 2.95
C ALA A 165 3.26 -10.88 1.80
N ILE A 166 2.49 -11.63 1.01
CA ILE A 166 1.68 -11.09 -0.10
C ILE A 166 0.21 -11.37 0.22
N PHE A 167 -0.59 -10.31 0.31
CA PHE A 167 -2.04 -10.36 0.53
C PHE A 167 -2.76 -10.07 -0.77
N ASP A 168 -3.64 -10.99 -1.20
CA ASP A 168 -4.28 -10.90 -2.51
C ASP A 168 -5.52 -11.80 -2.64
N GLY A 169 -6.15 -11.80 -3.81
CA GLY A 169 -7.34 -12.58 -4.12
C GLY A 169 -7.11 -14.06 -4.41
N GLY A 170 -5.86 -14.51 -4.52
CA GLY A 170 -5.48 -15.89 -4.82
C GLY A 170 -4.18 -15.97 -5.61
N PHE A 171 -3.66 -17.20 -5.75
CA PHE A 171 -2.34 -17.44 -6.36
C PHE A 171 -2.38 -18.64 -7.32
N PRO A 172 -3.35 -18.70 -8.27
CA PRO A 172 -3.47 -19.85 -9.15
C PRO A 172 -2.18 -20.07 -9.93
N GLN A 173 -1.79 -21.34 -10.06
CA GLN A 173 -0.59 -21.79 -10.79
C GLN A 173 0.77 -21.33 -10.18
N VAL A 174 0.84 -20.63 -9.08
CA VAL A 174 2.14 -20.35 -8.44
C VAL A 174 2.88 -21.63 -8.07
N ASP A 175 2.14 -22.70 -7.79
CA ASP A 175 2.63 -24.07 -7.55
C ASP A 175 3.16 -24.79 -8.80
N THR A 176 2.90 -24.27 -10.02
CA THR A 176 3.27 -24.94 -11.28
C THR A 176 3.91 -24.02 -12.32
N HIS A 177 3.62 -22.71 -12.30
CA HIS A 177 4.09 -21.76 -13.30
C HIS A 177 5.62 -21.61 -13.32
N PRO A 178 6.26 -21.58 -14.53
CA PRO A 178 7.71 -21.51 -14.66
C PRO A 178 8.36 -20.30 -13.96
N ALA A 179 7.69 -19.16 -13.93
CA ALA A 179 8.21 -17.94 -13.28
C ALA A 179 8.53 -18.11 -11.78
N PHE A 180 7.95 -19.13 -11.12
CA PHE A 180 8.14 -19.40 -9.69
C PHE A 180 8.88 -20.71 -9.41
N GLU A 181 9.46 -21.36 -10.43
CA GLU A 181 10.17 -22.62 -10.27
C GLU A 181 11.31 -22.53 -9.25
N HIS A 182 12.07 -21.43 -9.27
CA HIS A 182 13.16 -21.19 -8.31
C HIS A 182 12.65 -21.14 -6.87
N LEU A 183 11.52 -20.47 -6.61
CA LEU A 183 10.91 -20.38 -5.27
C LEU A 183 10.49 -21.76 -4.76
N ARG A 184 9.88 -22.57 -5.62
CA ARG A 184 9.48 -23.95 -5.26
C ARG A 184 10.67 -24.86 -5.03
N ARG A 185 11.64 -24.86 -5.95
CA ARG A 185 12.85 -25.68 -5.85
C ARG A 185 13.65 -25.40 -4.58
N GLU A 186 13.68 -24.15 -4.15
CA GLU A 186 14.45 -23.70 -2.99
C GLU A 186 13.61 -23.63 -1.70
N GLY A 187 12.32 -24.00 -1.77
CA GLY A 187 11.43 -24.02 -0.60
C GLY A 187 11.17 -22.63 -0.03
N ARG A 188 11.18 -21.59 -0.86
CA ARG A 188 11.05 -20.19 -0.41
C ARG A 188 9.59 -19.74 -0.20
N ILE A 189 8.60 -20.50 -0.64
CA ILE A 189 7.21 -20.31 -0.20
C ILE A 189 7.05 -21.06 1.12
N VAL A 190 7.20 -20.36 2.23
CA VAL A 190 7.33 -20.93 3.57
C VAL A 190 6.00 -21.04 4.32
N GLY A 191 4.93 -20.42 3.82
CA GLY A 191 3.59 -20.53 4.37
C GLY A 191 2.53 -20.02 3.41
N THR A 192 1.36 -20.64 3.43
CA THR A 192 0.21 -20.22 2.63
C THR A 192 -1.07 -20.35 3.47
N TYR A 193 -1.99 -19.39 3.37
CA TYR A 193 -3.28 -19.47 4.04
C TYR A 193 -4.39 -18.70 3.31
N ASP A 194 -5.52 -19.37 3.13
CA ASP A 194 -6.76 -18.82 2.55
C ASP A 194 -7.69 -18.43 3.72
N PHE A 195 -7.67 -17.16 4.11
CA PHE A 195 -8.50 -16.61 5.18
C PHE A 195 -9.99 -16.60 4.82
N VAL A 196 -10.30 -16.61 3.53
CA VAL A 196 -11.69 -16.65 3.03
C VAL A 196 -12.34 -18.02 3.25
N ARG A 197 -11.55 -19.10 3.15
CA ARG A 197 -12.05 -20.48 3.20
C ARG A 197 -11.45 -21.30 4.35
N ASP A 198 -10.68 -20.67 5.21
CA ASP A 198 -10.04 -21.30 6.36
C ASP A 198 -9.27 -22.58 5.97
N LYS A 199 -8.32 -22.45 5.03
CA LYS A 199 -7.51 -23.58 4.55
C LYS A 199 -6.12 -23.14 4.09
N ALA A 200 -5.18 -24.08 4.04
CA ALA A 200 -3.81 -23.79 3.63
C ALA A 200 -3.64 -23.53 2.12
N ASN A 201 -4.49 -24.08 1.27
CA ASN A 201 -4.35 -23.99 -0.19
C ASN A 201 -4.83 -22.63 -0.71
N VAL A 202 -3.94 -21.89 -1.39
CA VAL A 202 -4.19 -20.57 -2.01
C VAL A 202 -4.03 -20.60 -3.55
N TYR A 203 -3.70 -21.75 -4.13
CA TYR A 203 -3.34 -21.89 -5.54
C TYR A 203 -4.55 -22.02 -6.48
N ASP A 204 -5.59 -21.28 -6.19
CA ASP A 204 -6.80 -21.16 -6.97
C ASP A 204 -7.34 -19.70 -6.94
N PHE A 205 -8.47 -19.43 -7.55
CA PHE A 205 -9.23 -18.19 -7.61
C PHE A 205 -8.66 -17.14 -8.57
N ASN A 206 -8.46 -15.90 -8.07
CA ASN A 206 -8.07 -14.75 -8.85
C ASN A 206 -6.57 -14.81 -9.20
N SER A 207 -6.22 -14.57 -10.46
CA SER A 207 -4.83 -14.57 -10.95
C SER A 207 -4.03 -13.35 -10.50
N HIS A 208 -4.68 -12.33 -9.92
CA HIS A 208 -4.04 -11.08 -9.53
C HIS A 208 -2.85 -11.29 -8.59
N GLY A 209 -2.97 -12.12 -7.56
CA GLY A 209 -1.86 -12.40 -6.64
C GLY A 209 -0.69 -13.15 -7.29
N ARG A 210 -0.93 -14.00 -8.32
CA ARG A 210 0.14 -14.58 -9.12
C ARG A 210 0.92 -13.49 -9.85
N MET A 211 0.22 -12.56 -10.49
CA MET A 211 0.83 -11.43 -11.20
C MET A 211 1.60 -10.52 -10.24
N VAL A 212 1.02 -10.19 -9.09
CA VAL A 212 1.66 -9.42 -8.02
C VAL A 212 2.94 -10.10 -7.53
N LEU A 213 2.91 -11.41 -7.24
CA LEU A 213 4.11 -12.14 -6.81
C LEU A 213 5.19 -12.15 -7.88
N SER A 214 4.83 -12.15 -9.18
CA SER A 214 5.82 -12.07 -10.26
C SER A 214 6.59 -10.76 -10.25
N ASN A 215 5.98 -9.65 -9.89
CA ASN A 215 6.62 -8.33 -9.75
C ASN A 215 7.48 -8.21 -8.48
N VAL A 216 7.25 -9.05 -7.48
CA VAL A 216 8.17 -9.12 -6.31
C VAL A 216 9.39 -9.97 -6.63
N ALA A 217 9.20 -11.16 -7.22
CA ALA A 217 10.23 -12.20 -7.25
C ALA A 217 10.22 -13.13 -8.48
N GLY A 218 9.41 -12.86 -9.50
CA GLY A 218 9.35 -13.73 -10.68
C GLY A 218 10.69 -13.81 -11.43
N ILE A 219 10.97 -14.99 -11.99
CA ILE A 219 12.05 -15.22 -12.97
C ILE A 219 11.47 -15.97 -14.16
N TRP A 220 11.56 -15.38 -15.34
CA TRP A 220 11.12 -16.01 -16.59
C TRP A 220 12.31 -16.21 -17.53
N GLN A 221 12.55 -17.46 -17.97
CA GLN A 221 13.66 -17.82 -18.86
C GLN A 221 15.03 -17.28 -18.39
N GLY A 222 15.25 -17.27 -17.08
CA GLY A 222 16.50 -16.79 -16.47
C GLY A 222 16.62 -15.27 -16.29
N ARG A 223 15.61 -14.50 -16.67
CA ARG A 223 15.52 -13.05 -16.48
C ARG A 223 14.57 -12.70 -15.35
N ALA A 224 14.99 -11.84 -14.44
CA ALA A 224 14.17 -11.39 -13.31
C ALA A 224 13.00 -10.50 -13.77
N MET A 225 11.84 -10.67 -13.14
CA MET A 225 10.65 -9.83 -13.26
C MET A 225 10.48 -8.95 -12.02
N GLY A 226 11.01 -9.39 -10.87
CA GLY A 226 11.03 -8.68 -9.60
C GLY A 226 12.43 -8.67 -8.99
N LEU A 227 12.65 -7.83 -7.98
CA LEU A 227 13.97 -7.61 -7.37
C LEU A 227 14.29 -8.64 -6.28
N ALA A 228 13.28 -9.17 -5.56
CA ALA A 228 13.48 -10.00 -4.37
C ALA A 228 13.42 -11.50 -4.67
N THR A 229 14.16 -11.95 -5.70
CA THR A 229 14.12 -13.33 -6.18
C THR A 229 14.67 -14.36 -5.16
N GLY A 230 15.41 -13.89 -4.17
CA GLY A 230 15.99 -14.67 -3.08
C GLY A 230 15.20 -14.62 -1.76
N ALA A 231 14.11 -13.84 -1.68
CA ALA A 231 13.29 -13.70 -0.46
C ALA A 231 12.46 -14.95 -0.15
N GLU A 232 12.01 -15.08 1.09
CA GLU A 232 11.00 -16.06 1.52
C GLU A 232 9.59 -15.44 1.46
N PHE A 233 8.58 -16.26 1.14
CA PHE A 233 7.23 -15.77 0.92
C PHE A 233 6.19 -16.45 1.81
N LEU A 234 5.29 -15.61 2.34
CA LEU A 234 4.01 -16.00 2.94
C LEU A 234 2.92 -15.54 1.98
N LEU A 235 2.05 -16.44 1.53
CA LEU A 235 0.97 -16.10 0.61
C LEU A 235 -0.38 -16.19 1.34
N ALA A 236 -1.07 -15.06 1.46
CA ALA A 236 -2.35 -14.96 2.13
C ALA A 236 -3.45 -14.59 1.13
N ARG A 237 -4.47 -15.42 1.00
CA ARG A 237 -5.67 -15.02 0.30
C ARG A 237 -6.62 -14.32 1.27
N THR A 238 -6.88 -13.03 1.01
CA THR A 238 -7.72 -12.17 1.84
C THR A 238 -8.95 -11.65 1.10
N GLU A 239 -8.96 -11.69 -0.23
CA GLU A 239 -9.98 -11.06 -1.05
C GLU A 239 -10.90 -12.07 -1.74
N VAL A 240 -12.12 -11.62 -2.00
CA VAL A 240 -13.12 -12.27 -2.84
C VAL A 240 -13.64 -11.26 -3.86
N ASN A 241 -14.14 -11.72 -5.00
CA ASN A 241 -14.57 -10.81 -6.06
C ASN A 241 -15.82 -9.97 -5.70
N TRP A 242 -16.46 -10.20 -4.53
CA TRP A 242 -17.76 -9.57 -4.22
C TRP A 242 -18.31 -9.81 -2.79
N GLU A 243 -17.50 -10.05 -1.78
CA GLU A 243 -17.94 -10.12 -0.38
C GLU A 243 -17.38 -8.94 0.43
N PRO A 244 -18.18 -7.92 0.68
CA PRO A 244 -17.67 -6.66 1.20
C PRO A 244 -17.34 -6.67 2.69
N PHE A 245 -18.03 -7.51 3.47
CA PHE A 245 -17.92 -7.40 4.92
C PHE A 245 -16.69 -8.10 5.48
N ALA A 246 -16.29 -9.21 4.87
CA ALA A 246 -15.26 -10.09 5.40
C ALA A 246 -13.83 -9.73 4.94
N GLU A 247 -13.66 -9.00 3.83
CA GLU A 247 -12.33 -8.71 3.28
C GLU A 247 -11.43 -7.97 4.26
N GLU A 248 -11.92 -6.91 4.92
CA GLU A 248 -11.14 -6.21 5.96
C GLU A 248 -10.84 -7.11 7.17
N VAL A 249 -11.77 -8.02 7.51
CA VAL A 249 -11.54 -9.01 8.58
C VAL A 249 -10.42 -9.96 8.17
N HIS A 250 -10.48 -10.51 6.96
CA HIS A 250 -9.45 -11.41 6.43
C HIS A 250 -8.08 -10.71 6.33
N TRP A 251 -8.06 -9.43 5.92
CA TRP A 251 -6.85 -8.63 5.89
C TRP A 251 -6.24 -8.49 7.30
N MET A 252 -7.06 -8.21 8.30
CA MET A 252 -6.62 -8.08 9.69
C MET A 252 -6.12 -9.42 10.27
N GLU A 253 -6.80 -10.53 9.98
CA GLU A 253 -6.34 -11.87 10.37
C GLU A 253 -5.02 -12.22 9.68
N ALA A 254 -4.85 -11.83 8.40
CA ALA A 254 -3.64 -12.07 7.63
C ALA A 254 -2.45 -11.27 8.15
N VAL A 255 -2.63 -10.00 8.57
CA VAL A 255 -1.52 -9.20 9.12
C VAL A 255 -1.04 -9.77 10.46
N GLU A 256 -1.95 -10.21 11.32
CA GLU A 256 -1.62 -10.88 12.57
C GLU A 256 -0.88 -12.22 12.36
N TRP A 257 -1.28 -12.96 11.32
CA TRP A 257 -0.62 -14.20 10.93
C TRP A 257 0.78 -13.93 10.34
N ALA A 258 0.90 -13.00 9.40
CA ALA A 258 2.17 -12.67 8.77
C ALA A 258 3.19 -12.12 9.79
N GLU A 259 2.72 -11.30 10.73
CA GLU A 259 3.54 -10.79 11.83
C GLU A 259 4.09 -11.95 12.68
N ARG A 260 3.23 -12.86 13.13
CA ARG A 260 3.60 -14.04 13.92
C ARG A 260 4.54 -14.97 13.17
N GLU A 261 4.33 -15.16 11.88
CA GLU A 261 5.18 -15.99 11.01
C GLU A 261 6.50 -15.30 10.60
N GLY A 262 6.78 -14.11 11.13
CA GLY A 262 8.07 -13.43 10.98
C GLY A 262 8.24 -12.66 9.68
N ALA A 263 7.15 -12.24 9.01
CA ALA A 263 7.24 -11.29 7.92
C ALA A 263 7.93 -10.00 8.37
N ARG A 264 8.85 -9.49 7.58
CA ARG A 264 9.46 -8.17 7.75
C ARG A 264 8.79 -7.12 6.87
N ILE A 265 8.21 -7.56 5.77
CA ILE A 265 7.52 -6.74 4.80
C ILE A 265 6.20 -7.42 4.46
N ILE A 266 5.14 -6.66 4.30
CA ILE A 266 3.87 -7.07 3.73
C ILE A 266 3.66 -6.27 2.45
N ASN A 267 3.37 -6.92 1.33
CA ASN A 267 2.79 -6.29 0.17
C ASN A 267 1.29 -6.51 0.18
N SER A 268 0.54 -5.42 0.15
CA SER A 268 -0.91 -5.41 0.01
C SER A 268 -1.28 -4.59 -1.24
N SER A 269 -1.61 -5.28 -2.32
CA SER A 269 -2.05 -4.64 -3.57
C SER A 269 -3.57 -4.44 -3.58
N LEU A 270 -4.10 -3.97 -2.46
CA LEU A 270 -5.51 -3.89 -2.12
C LEU A 270 -5.85 -2.50 -1.58
N GLY A 271 -7.13 -2.10 -1.66
CA GLY A 271 -7.58 -0.83 -1.14
C GLY A 271 -9.08 -0.80 -0.87
N TYR A 272 -9.46 -0.13 0.21
CA TYR A 272 -10.84 0.02 0.65
C TYR A 272 -11.23 1.50 0.56
N THR A 273 -12.19 1.80 -0.32
CA THR A 273 -12.63 3.16 -0.67
C THR A 273 -14.14 3.23 -0.67
N TYR A 274 -14.77 3.53 -1.80
CA TYR A 274 -16.22 3.67 -1.97
C TYR A 274 -17.06 2.65 -1.21
N HIS A 275 -18.22 3.11 -0.76
CA HIS A 275 -19.23 2.31 -0.04
C HIS A 275 -18.81 1.82 1.35
N ARG A 276 -17.52 1.91 1.70
CA ARG A 276 -17.00 1.61 3.03
C ARG A 276 -16.63 2.88 3.78
N TYR A 277 -16.03 3.82 3.08
CA TYR A 277 -15.51 5.06 3.63
C TYR A 277 -15.88 6.26 2.75
N PHE A 278 -15.55 7.44 3.24
CA PHE A 278 -15.57 8.70 2.51
C PHE A 278 -14.15 9.28 2.45
N PRO A 279 -13.82 10.11 1.44
CA PRO A 279 -12.48 10.69 1.31
C PRO A 279 -12.00 11.45 2.55
N ASP A 280 -12.88 12.12 3.28
CA ASP A 280 -12.58 12.84 4.53
C ASP A 280 -12.31 11.92 5.74
N GLN A 281 -12.46 10.61 5.58
CA GLN A 281 -12.15 9.59 6.57
C GLN A 281 -10.79 8.91 6.34
N MET A 282 -10.10 9.25 5.24
CA MET A 282 -8.77 8.70 4.91
C MET A 282 -7.68 9.40 5.74
N ASP A 283 -7.77 9.26 7.07
CA ASP A 283 -6.90 9.88 8.08
C ASP A 283 -5.99 8.86 8.82
N GLY A 284 -6.02 7.60 8.42
CA GLY A 284 -5.29 6.50 9.06
C GLY A 284 -5.87 6.04 10.41
N GLN A 285 -6.97 6.65 10.88
CA GLN A 285 -7.56 6.38 12.20
C GLN A 285 -8.96 5.80 12.12
N GLN A 286 -9.73 6.10 11.09
CA GLN A 286 -11.11 5.63 10.95
C GLN A 286 -11.18 4.15 10.57
N SER A 287 -10.36 3.72 9.63
CA SER A 287 -10.31 2.34 9.17
C SER A 287 -9.54 1.44 10.15
N LEU A 288 -10.11 0.28 10.49
CA LEU A 288 -9.41 -0.72 11.32
C LEU A 288 -8.23 -1.35 10.59
N VAL A 289 -8.28 -1.49 9.25
CA VAL A 289 -7.13 -2.01 8.49
C VAL A 289 -5.96 -1.01 8.50
N SER A 290 -6.24 0.30 8.48
CA SER A 290 -5.20 1.32 8.64
C SER A 290 -4.58 1.32 10.04
N GLN A 291 -5.41 1.18 11.08
CA GLN A 291 -4.93 1.00 12.45
C GLN A 291 -4.11 -0.30 12.60
N ALA A 292 -4.53 -1.40 11.95
CA ALA A 292 -3.77 -2.66 11.97
C ALA A 292 -2.44 -2.56 11.21
N ALA A 293 -2.37 -1.77 10.11
CA ALA A 293 -1.13 -1.48 9.43
C ALA A 293 -0.15 -0.70 10.33
N GLU A 294 -0.66 0.25 11.12
CA GLU A 294 0.14 0.99 12.10
C GLU A 294 0.63 0.07 13.24
N MET A 295 -0.23 -0.80 13.76
CA MET A 295 0.19 -1.81 14.75
C MET A 295 1.24 -2.76 14.18
N ALA A 296 1.14 -3.15 12.91
CA ALA A 296 2.17 -3.96 12.24
C ALA A 296 3.52 -3.24 12.22
N PHE A 297 3.52 -1.94 11.95
CA PHE A 297 4.72 -1.11 11.99
C PHE A 297 5.32 -1.03 13.41
N GLU A 298 4.49 -0.85 14.44
CA GLU A 298 4.93 -0.90 15.84
C GLU A 298 5.58 -2.25 16.18
N HIS A 299 5.08 -3.35 15.61
CA HIS A 299 5.66 -4.69 15.76
C HIS A 299 6.90 -4.92 14.88
N GLY A 300 7.31 -3.96 14.06
CA GLY A 300 8.50 -4.00 13.22
C GLY A 300 8.26 -4.52 11.79
N VAL A 301 7.02 -4.54 11.31
CA VAL A 301 6.65 -4.94 9.95
C VAL A 301 6.37 -3.72 9.10
N LEU A 302 7.03 -3.57 7.96
CA LEU A 302 6.72 -2.54 6.98
C LEU A 302 5.60 -3.01 6.05
N VAL A 303 4.48 -2.31 6.05
CA VAL A 303 3.39 -2.54 5.08
C VAL A 303 3.63 -1.66 3.86
N VAL A 304 3.75 -2.27 2.69
CA VAL A 304 3.82 -1.63 1.36
C VAL A 304 2.47 -1.83 0.70
N ASN A 305 1.75 -0.76 0.45
CA ASN A 305 0.38 -0.81 -0.05
C ASN A 305 0.20 0.04 -1.31
N SER A 306 -0.58 -0.45 -2.27
CA SER A 306 -0.98 0.35 -3.43
C SER A 306 -1.78 1.59 -3.02
N ALA A 307 -1.53 2.73 -3.66
CA ALA A 307 -2.22 3.98 -3.35
C ALA A 307 -3.71 3.97 -3.71
N GLY A 308 -4.08 3.18 -4.70
CA GLY A 308 -5.42 3.10 -5.28
C GLY A 308 -5.44 3.45 -6.76
N ASN A 309 -6.52 3.10 -7.45
CA ASN A 309 -6.71 3.31 -8.89
C ASN A 309 -7.95 4.19 -9.16
N ASP A 310 -8.18 5.17 -8.32
CA ASP A 310 -9.35 6.06 -8.39
C ASP A 310 -8.97 7.51 -8.76
N GLY A 311 -7.71 7.77 -9.21
CA GLY A 311 -7.18 9.11 -9.48
C GLY A 311 -7.93 9.88 -10.57
N ASP A 312 -8.48 9.20 -11.55
CA ASP A 312 -9.34 9.74 -12.62
C ASP A 312 -10.85 9.59 -12.33
N GLY A 313 -11.20 9.08 -11.15
CA GLY A 313 -12.58 8.85 -10.69
C GLY A 313 -13.06 9.90 -9.68
N ASP A 314 -14.31 9.73 -9.22
CA ASP A 314 -14.94 10.63 -8.23
C ASP A 314 -14.30 10.54 -6.83
N TRP A 315 -13.54 9.49 -6.53
CA TRP A 315 -12.85 9.33 -5.24
C TRP A 315 -11.52 10.07 -5.18
N GLU A 316 -10.72 9.98 -6.23
CA GLU A 316 -9.48 10.71 -6.52
C GLU A 316 -8.29 10.43 -5.55
N VAL A 317 -8.54 10.31 -4.24
CA VAL A 317 -7.50 10.20 -3.22
C VAL A 317 -7.12 8.76 -2.88
N ILE A 318 -6.06 8.60 -2.09
CA ILE A 318 -5.64 7.29 -1.57
C ILE A 318 -6.73 6.62 -0.74
N GLY A 319 -6.71 5.28 -0.68
CA GLY A 319 -7.62 4.45 0.12
C GLY A 319 -6.95 3.87 1.37
N ALA A 320 -7.76 3.22 2.24
CA ALA A 320 -7.25 2.43 3.34
C ALA A 320 -6.71 1.07 2.83
N PRO A 321 -5.60 0.52 3.38
CA PRO A 321 -4.79 1.03 4.49
C PRO A 321 -3.61 1.93 4.07
N ALA A 322 -3.52 2.38 2.80
CA ALA A 322 -2.44 3.26 2.33
C ALA A 322 -2.43 4.63 3.04
N ASP A 323 -3.57 5.05 3.60
CA ASP A 323 -3.72 6.27 4.40
C ASP A 323 -3.10 6.17 5.81
N ALA A 324 -2.69 4.98 6.27
CA ALA A 324 -2.01 4.81 7.55
C ALA A 324 -0.67 5.58 7.59
N PRO A 325 -0.28 6.16 8.73
CA PRO A 325 0.94 6.98 8.84
C PRO A 325 2.19 6.30 8.30
N HIS A 326 2.41 5.05 8.68
CA HIS A 326 3.62 4.30 8.34
C HIS A 326 3.38 3.11 7.38
N ALA A 327 2.20 3.00 6.77
CA ALA A 327 2.07 2.20 5.56
C ALA A 327 2.75 2.94 4.40
N LEU A 328 3.65 2.29 3.70
CA LEU A 328 4.34 2.86 2.53
C LEU A 328 3.37 2.84 1.34
N ALA A 329 2.70 3.96 1.08
CA ALA A 329 1.74 4.09 -0.02
C ALA A 329 2.46 4.28 -1.35
N ILE A 330 2.11 3.48 -2.36
CA ILE A 330 2.80 3.45 -3.65
C ILE A 330 1.89 3.89 -4.79
N GLY A 331 2.24 5.03 -5.39
CA GLY A 331 1.61 5.55 -6.61
C GLY A 331 2.10 4.86 -7.87
N GLY A 332 1.38 5.07 -8.98
CA GLY A 332 1.68 4.53 -10.30
C GLY A 332 2.23 5.59 -11.26
N VAL A 333 3.38 5.31 -11.88
CA VAL A 333 3.96 6.12 -12.95
C VAL A 333 4.16 5.29 -14.22
N ASP A 334 4.19 5.97 -15.36
CA ASP A 334 4.52 5.35 -16.63
C ASP A 334 6.00 4.93 -16.65
N PRO A 335 6.33 3.69 -17.03
CA PRO A 335 7.69 3.15 -16.92
C PRO A 335 8.70 3.82 -17.86
N HIS A 336 8.26 4.42 -18.97
CA HIS A 336 9.15 5.07 -19.93
C HIS A 336 9.39 6.54 -19.59
N THR A 337 8.32 7.26 -19.27
CA THR A 337 8.35 8.72 -19.06
C THR A 337 8.51 9.13 -17.60
N LEU A 338 8.15 8.23 -16.65
CA LEU A 338 8.00 8.49 -15.22
C LEU A 338 6.88 9.49 -14.87
N TYR A 339 5.98 9.78 -15.80
CA TYR A 339 4.82 10.61 -15.53
C TYR A 339 3.78 9.82 -14.75
N HIS A 340 3.07 10.52 -13.88
CA HIS A 340 1.93 9.97 -13.17
C HIS A 340 0.90 9.39 -14.15
N ILE A 341 0.39 8.21 -13.86
CA ILE A 341 -0.70 7.60 -14.65
C ILE A 341 -2.03 8.06 -14.06
N ASP A 342 -2.94 8.51 -14.90
CA ASP A 342 -4.19 9.17 -14.52
C ASP A 342 -5.02 8.41 -13.48
N PHE A 343 -5.05 7.09 -13.53
CA PHE A 343 -5.78 6.27 -12.56
C PHE A 343 -5.15 6.27 -11.16
N SER A 344 -3.85 6.54 -11.01
CA SER A 344 -3.19 6.46 -9.71
C SER A 344 -3.73 7.48 -8.74
N SER A 345 -4.21 7.02 -7.57
CA SER A 345 -4.77 7.90 -6.55
C SER A 345 -3.75 8.88 -5.99
N TYR A 346 -4.22 10.08 -5.65
CA TYR A 346 -3.42 11.19 -5.16
C TYR A 346 -3.44 11.31 -3.63
N GLY A 347 -2.43 11.96 -3.07
CA GLY A 347 -2.49 12.57 -1.75
C GLY A 347 -3.13 13.97 -1.78
N PRO A 348 -3.16 14.64 -0.64
CA PRO A 348 -2.77 14.17 0.68
C PRO A 348 -3.81 13.25 1.33
N THR A 349 -3.49 12.73 2.54
CA THR A 349 -4.52 12.16 3.42
C THR A 349 -5.50 13.23 3.89
N ALA A 350 -6.65 12.81 4.43
CA ALA A 350 -7.67 13.73 4.95
C ALA A 350 -7.16 14.67 6.07
N ASP A 351 -6.18 14.21 6.85
CA ASP A 351 -5.50 15.00 7.88
C ASP A 351 -4.25 15.77 7.37
N GLY A 352 -4.02 15.76 6.04
CA GLY A 352 -2.99 16.56 5.37
C GLY A 352 -1.58 15.97 5.35
N ARG A 353 -1.40 14.68 5.70
CA ARG A 353 -0.09 14.01 5.59
C ARG A 353 0.30 13.76 4.13
N LEU A 354 1.62 13.73 3.91
CA LEU A 354 2.21 13.47 2.60
C LEU A 354 1.97 12.00 2.21
N LYS A 355 1.25 11.79 1.10
CA LYS A 355 1.00 10.51 0.42
C LYS A 355 0.80 10.75 -1.08
N PRO A 356 1.12 9.80 -1.96
CA PRO A 356 1.81 8.53 -1.68
C PRO A 356 3.24 8.79 -1.18
N ASP A 357 3.89 7.81 -0.54
CA ASP A 357 5.28 7.97 -0.09
C ASP A 357 6.27 7.88 -1.25
N LEU A 358 6.05 6.90 -2.12
CA LEU A 358 6.84 6.61 -3.30
C LEU A 358 5.93 6.28 -4.47
N SER A 359 6.51 6.16 -5.64
CA SER A 359 5.85 5.60 -6.83
C SER A 359 6.69 4.50 -7.46
N SER A 360 6.07 3.66 -8.25
CA SER A 360 6.73 2.76 -9.18
C SER A 360 5.85 2.56 -10.42
N PHE A 361 6.18 1.59 -11.27
CA PHE A 361 5.54 1.48 -12.57
C PHE A 361 4.14 0.92 -12.45
N GLY A 362 3.16 1.72 -12.86
CA GLY A 362 1.75 1.32 -12.92
C GLY A 362 1.38 0.53 -14.17
N HIS A 363 2.35 0.25 -15.04
CA HIS A 363 2.27 -0.65 -16.19
C HIS A 363 3.49 -1.56 -16.17
N THR A 364 3.31 -2.87 -16.06
CA THR A 364 4.39 -3.84 -15.81
C THR A 364 4.18 -5.14 -16.56
N VAL A 365 5.28 -5.84 -16.83
CA VAL A 365 5.26 -7.25 -17.26
C VAL A 365 4.92 -8.14 -16.09
N VAL A 366 4.01 -9.10 -16.29
CA VAL A 366 3.51 -10.02 -15.26
C VAL A 366 3.51 -11.47 -15.75
N ALA A 367 3.49 -12.42 -14.81
CA ALA A 367 3.27 -13.83 -15.12
C ALA A 367 1.77 -14.09 -15.36
N GLU A 368 1.39 -14.29 -16.63
CA GLU A 368 0.04 -14.61 -17.05
C GLU A 368 -0.05 -16.11 -17.39
N ASP A 369 -1.16 -16.78 -17.14
CA ASP A 369 -1.40 -18.21 -17.27
C ASP A 369 -0.16 -19.13 -17.45
N GLN A 370 0.37 -19.31 -18.62
CA GLN A 370 1.60 -20.05 -18.93
C GLN A 370 2.61 -19.21 -19.71
N GLU A 371 2.37 -17.92 -19.84
CA GLU A 371 3.11 -16.97 -20.66
C GLU A 371 3.40 -15.69 -19.85
N LEU A 372 3.93 -14.68 -20.51
CA LEU A 372 4.00 -13.34 -19.99
C LEU A 372 2.86 -12.50 -20.55
N GLY A 373 2.38 -11.56 -19.75
CA GLY A 373 1.48 -10.51 -20.16
C GLY A 373 1.92 -9.19 -19.57
N ASP A 374 1.12 -8.15 -19.76
CA ASP A 374 1.27 -6.89 -19.07
C ASP A 374 -0.01 -6.53 -18.30
N ALA A 375 0.13 -5.71 -17.29
CA ALA A 375 -0.96 -5.31 -16.45
C ALA A 375 -0.81 -3.87 -15.97
N PHE A 376 -1.96 -3.21 -15.79
CA PHE A 376 -2.06 -1.82 -15.32
C PHE A 376 -2.63 -1.76 -13.91
N GLY A 377 -2.12 -0.86 -13.10
CA GLY A 377 -2.60 -0.59 -11.75
C GLY A 377 -1.48 -0.29 -10.75
N THR A 378 -1.79 0.49 -9.72
CA THR A 378 -0.89 0.67 -8.56
C THR A 378 -0.66 -0.66 -7.82
N SER A 379 -1.54 -1.66 -8.04
CA SER A 379 -1.38 -3.04 -7.60
C SER A 379 -0.12 -3.72 -8.12
N PHE A 380 0.46 -3.23 -9.23
CA PHE A 380 1.70 -3.75 -9.81
C PHE A 380 2.91 -2.86 -9.50
N ALA A 381 2.70 -1.59 -9.20
CA ALA A 381 3.71 -0.68 -8.67
C ALA A 381 4.16 -1.07 -7.26
N SER A 382 3.19 -1.37 -6.38
CA SER A 382 3.44 -1.76 -4.98
C SER A 382 4.37 -2.97 -4.83
N PRO A 383 4.17 -4.10 -5.52
CA PRO A 383 5.05 -5.27 -5.39
C PRO A 383 6.48 -5.04 -5.89
N LEU A 384 6.70 -4.19 -6.90
CA LEU A 384 8.05 -3.78 -7.30
C LEU A 384 8.77 -3.08 -6.14
N VAL A 385 8.06 -2.18 -5.43
CA VAL A 385 8.60 -1.49 -4.26
C VAL A 385 8.75 -2.43 -3.06
N ALA A 386 7.85 -3.38 -2.86
CA ALA A 386 8.00 -4.41 -1.82
C ALA A 386 9.23 -5.29 -2.06
N GLY A 387 9.51 -5.63 -3.32
CA GLY A 387 10.75 -6.30 -3.72
C GLY A 387 11.99 -5.45 -3.45
N PHE A 388 11.93 -4.16 -3.75
CA PHE A 388 12.99 -3.21 -3.44
C PHE A 388 13.21 -3.09 -1.92
N ALA A 389 12.14 -3.00 -1.13
CA ALA A 389 12.21 -2.95 0.33
C ALA A 389 12.86 -4.22 0.92
N ALA A 390 12.60 -5.39 0.33
CA ALA A 390 13.28 -6.63 0.72
C ALA A 390 14.78 -6.59 0.42
N CYS A 391 15.18 -6.08 -0.74
CA CYS A 391 16.58 -5.87 -1.09
C CYS A 391 17.25 -4.85 -0.16
N LEU A 392 16.60 -3.73 0.13
CA LEU A 392 17.11 -2.74 1.10
C LEU A 392 17.24 -3.34 2.50
N ALA A 393 16.26 -4.12 2.94
CA ALA A 393 16.31 -4.79 4.23
C ALA A 393 17.42 -5.85 4.34
N GLN A 394 17.79 -6.51 3.25
CA GLN A 394 18.98 -7.38 3.17
C GLN A 394 20.27 -6.55 3.22
N ALA A 395 20.34 -5.44 2.47
CA ALA A 395 21.51 -4.57 2.43
C ALA A 395 21.76 -3.85 3.76
N ARG A 396 20.72 -3.57 4.51
CA ARG A 396 20.72 -2.82 5.77
C ARG A 396 19.96 -3.61 6.88
N PRO A 397 20.51 -4.74 7.31
CA PRO A 397 19.81 -5.63 8.25
C PRO A 397 19.61 -5.04 9.64
N GLU A 398 20.41 -4.02 10.00
CA GLU A 398 20.33 -3.29 11.27
C GLU A 398 19.11 -2.40 11.41
N LEU A 399 18.50 -1.94 10.29
CA LEU A 399 17.39 -1.00 10.34
C LEU A 399 16.14 -1.66 10.99
N ASP A 400 15.53 -0.94 11.90
CA ASP A 400 14.17 -1.22 12.38
C ASP A 400 13.13 -0.78 11.33
N ALA A 401 11.83 -0.86 11.66
CA ALA A 401 10.78 -0.47 10.73
C ALA A 401 10.83 1.03 10.38
N ALA A 402 11.13 1.88 11.35
CA ALA A 402 11.22 3.32 11.15
C ALA A 402 12.41 3.69 10.25
N GLY A 403 13.59 3.13 10.55
CA GLY A 403 14.77 3.33 9.71
C GLY A 403 14.59 2.76 8.29
N LEU A 404 13.87 1.64 8.15
CA LEU A 404 13.55 1.08 6.84
C LEU A 404 12.57 1.99 6.06
N PHE A 405 11.53 2.49 6.72
CA PHE A 405 10.56 3.42 6.13
C PHE A 405 11.25 4.71 5.63
N GLU A 406 12.07 5.34 6.47
CA GLU A 406 12.84 6.52 6.09
C GLU A 406 13.82 6.23 4.94
N ALA A 407 14.56 5.12 5.01
CA ALA A 407 15.50 4.75 3.95
C ALA A 407 14.80 4.47 2.62
N MET A 408 13.56 3.92 2.65
CA MET A 408 12.73 3.78 1.46
C MET A 408 12.39 5.14 0.85
N GLN A 409 11.91 6.10 1.64
CA GLN A 409 11.63 7.46 1.16
C GLN A 409 12.88 8.14 0.58
N HIS A 410 14.03 8.02 1.26
CA HIS A 410 15.30 8.58 0.82
C HIS A 410 15.82 7.94 -0.48
N SER A 411 15.42 6.70 -0.79
CA SER A 411 15.81 6.03 -2.03
C SER A 411 15.07 6.53 -3.27
N GLY A 412 14.00 7.31 -3.10
CA GLY A 412 13.23 7.88 -4.19
C GLY A 412 14.04 8.86 -5.04
N ASN A 413 13.95 8.76 -6.37
CA ASN A 413 14.72 9.58 -7.30
C ASN A 413 14.42 11.08 -7.23
N LEU A 414 13.26 11.46 -6.68
CA LEU A 414 12.88 12.86 -6.47
C LEU A 414 13.29 13.39 -5.09
N TYR A 415 13.67 12.52 -4.13
CA TYR A 415 14.02 12.98 -2.78
C TYR A 415 15.16 14.03 -2.82
N PRO A 416 15.10 15.15 -2.07
CA PRO A 416 14.11 15.46 -1.00
C PRO A 416 12.86 16.20 -1.50
N TYR A 417 12.65 16.31 -2.80
CA TYR A 417 11.48 16.96 -3.38
C TYR A 417 10.30 15.99 -3.39
N TYR A 418 9.12 16.54 -3.15
CA TYR A 418 7.91 15.77 -2.96
C TYR A 418 6.73 16.40 -3.70
N ASP A 419 5.85 15.57 -4.25
CA ASP A 419 4.52 15.96 -4.69
C ASP A 419 3.47 14.87 -4.41
N TYR A 420 2.19 15.23 -4.48
CA TYR A 420 1.08 14.34 -4.12
C TYR A 420 0.69 13.34 -5.21
N ALA A 421 1.34 13.37 -6.36
CA ALA A 421 1.16 12.40 -7.44
C ALA A 421 2.25 11.32 -7.41
N HIS A 422 3.49 11.70 -7.15
CA HIS A 422 4.68 10.83 -7.23
C HIS A 422 5.26 10.45 -5.87
N GLY A 423 4.89 11.15 -4.78
CA GLY A 423 5.63 11.05 -3.54
C GLY A 423 7.09 11.50 -3.73
N TYR A 424 8.04 10.76 -3.18
CA TYR A 424 9.47 10.95 -3.45
C TYR A 424 9.95 10.27 -4.73
N GLY A 425 9.04 9.82 -5.59
CA GLY A 425 9.34 9.18 -6.88
C GLY A 425 9.68 7.70 -6.78
N VAL A 426 10.40 7.19 -7.79
CA VAL A 426 10.76 5.77 -7.93
C VAL A 426 12.03 5.48 -7.12
N PRO A 427 12.05 4.45 -6.25
CA PRO A 427 13.23 4.10 -5.48
C PRO A 427 14.34 3.54 -6.40
N THR A 428 15.59 3.93 -6.14
CA THR A 428 16.75 3.48 -6.90
C THR A 428 17.86 2.92 -6.00
N ALA A 429 18.50 1.83 -6.43
CA ALA A 429 19.56 1.17 -5.66
C ALA A 429 20.80 2.07 -5.53
N GLU A 430 21.07 2.94 -6.49
CA GLU A 430 22.17 3.90 -6.46
C GLU A 430 22.08 4.78 -5.20
N ARG A 431 20.88 5.23 -4.84
CA ARG A 431 20.68 6.02 -3.61
C ARG A 431 20.86 5.20 -2.33
N VAL A 432 20.64 3.90 -2.37
CA VAL A 432 20.88 3.02 -1.22
C VAL A 432 22.37 2.90 -0.90
N PHE A 433 23.24 2.83 -1.93
CA PHE A 433 24.65 2.54 -1.78
C PHE A 433 25.55 3.77 -1.91
N ASP A 434 25.19 4.74 -2.75
CA ASP A 434 26.05 5.85 -3.11
C ASP A 434 25.69 7.15 -2.39
N ASP A 435 24.53 7.20 -1.71
CA ASP A 435 24.10 8.39 -0.99
C ASP A 435 24.90 8.59 0.30
N GLN A 436 26.07 9.23 0.13
CA GLN A 436 26.92 9.73 1.21
C GLN A 436 26.48 11.15 1.66
N GLY A 437 25.20 11.49 1.50
CA GLY A 437 24.67 12.82 1.82
C GLY A 437 25.02 13.86 0.75
N GLN A 438 25.22 13.44 -0.47
CA GLN A 438 25.34 14.36 -1.59
C GLN A 438 23.98 15.03 -1.81
N SER A 439 23.97 16.36 -1.77
CA SER A 439 22.82 17.15 -2.23
C SER A 439 22.47 16.70 -3.65
N PRO A 440 21.18 16.48 -3.97
CA PRO A 440 20.80 16.18 -5.34
C PRO A 440 21.42 17.22 -6.28
N ASP A 441 21.73 16.80 -7.50
CA ASP A 441 22.21 17.69 -8.55
C ASP A 441 21.36 18.95 -8.59
N PRO A 442 21.97 20.12 -8.83
CA PRO A 442 21.25 21.38 -8.80
C PRO A 442 20.02 21.26 -9.72
N THR A 443 18.85 21.47 -9.13
CA THR A 443 17.57 21.39 -9.80
C THR A 443 17.65 22.21 -11.08
N PRO A 444 17.27 21.67 -12.25
CA PRO A 444 17.28 22.41 -13.50
C PRO A 444 16.20 23.49 -13.55
N ILE A 445 15.75 23.95 -12.39
CA ILE A 445 14.67 24.90 -12.20
C ILE A 445 15.18 26.08 -11.36
N ARG A 446 14.89 27.29 -11.81
CA ARG A 446 15.09 28.51 -11.03
C ARG A 446 13.76 29.25 -10.89
N ALA A 447 13.35 29.53 -9.66
CA ALA A 447 12.15 30.31 -9.41
C ALA A 447 12.50 31.78 -9.08
N ARG A 448 11.72 32.73 -9.62
CA ARG A 448 11.83 34.16 -9.30
C ARG A 448 10.46 34.82 -9.32
N LEU A 449 10.30 35.91 -8.59
CA LEU A 449 9.16 36.80 -8.69
C LEU A 449 9.45 37.90 -9.75
N GLU A 450 8.58 38.03 -10.71
CA GLU A 450 8.69 39.02 -11.78
C GLU A 450 7.32 39.61 -12.10
N ASN A 451 7.20 40.94 -11.97
CA ASN A 451 5.95 41.67 -12.21
C ASN A 451 4.73 41.14 -11.41
N GLY A 452 4.97 40.63 -10.21
CA GLY A 452 3.93 40.06 -9.33
C GLY A 452 3.51 38.63 -9.68
N TRP A 453 4.28 37.92 -10.53
CA TRP A 453 4.07 36.52 -10.88
C TRP A 453 5.24 35.67 -10.44
N LEU A 454 4.98 34.44 -10.04
CA LEU A 454 6.01 33.43 -9.88
C LEU A 454 6.40 32.91 -11.27
N VAL A 455 7.67 33.15 -11.63
CA VAL A 455 8.25 32.67 -12.89
C VAL A 455 9.22 31.55 -12.57
N VAL A 456 9.08 30.43 -13.25
CA VAL A 456 9.97 29.28 -13.13
C VAL A 456 10.73 29.15 -14.44
N ASP A 457 12.06 29.25 -14.37
CA ASP A 457 12.95 28.99 -15.49
C ASP A 457 13.37 27.52 -15.43
N GLN A 458 12.95 26.75 -16.41
CA GLN A 458 13.44 25.41 -16.64
C GLN A 458 14.75 25.50 -17.41
N LEU A 459 15.84 25.02 -16.80
CA LEU A 459 17.14 24.96 -17.47
C LEU A 459 17.15 23.80 -18.49
N PRO A 460 17.97 23.90 -19.54
CA PRO A 460 18.13 22.82 -20.52
C PRO A 460 18.56 21.53 -19.80
N LEU A 461 17.86 20.44 -20.06
CA LEU A 461 18.28 19.11 -19.62
C LEU A 461 19.32 18.56 -20.60
N ASP A 462 20.23 17.72 -20.12
CA ASP A 462 21.20 17.03 -20.96
C ASP A 462 20.45 16.21 -22.04
N THR A 463 20.76 16.44 -23.29
CA THR A 463 19.92 16.23 -24.47
C THR A 463 19.59 14.77 -24.80
N ALA A 464 20.12 13.80 -24.10
CA ALA A 464 19.90 12.37 -24.39
C ALA A 464 18.54 11.84 -23.95
N ALA A 465 17.83 12.52 -23.04
CA ALA A 465 16.57 12.04 -22.45
C ALA A 465 15.31 12.80 -22.90
N ALA A 466 15.43 13.89 -23.64
CA ALA A 466 14.35 14.87 -23.79
C ALA A 466 13.78 14.93 -25.21
N SER A 467 13.07 13.88 -25.64
CA SER A 467 12.23 13.96 -26.86
C SER A 467 10.74 14.22 -26.57
N PHE A 468 10.37 14.49 -25.31
CA PHE A 468 8.98 14.59 -24.88
C PHE A 468 8.69 15.91 -24.18
N ASN A 469 7.41 16.34 -24.21
CA ASN A 469 6.93 17.40 -23.35
C ASN A 469 7.20 17.02 -21.89
N GLN A 470 7.57 17.99 -21.08
CA GLN A 470 7.87 17.78 -19.66
C GLN A 470 6.74 18.32 -18.81
N LEU A 471 6.45 17.63 -17.71
CA LEU A 471 5.48 18.09 -16.72
C LEU A 471 6.24 18.77 -15.56
N VAL A 472 5.84 20.00 -15.25
CA VAL A 472 6.31 20.71 -14.05
C VAL A 472 5.21 20.67 -13.02
N TYR A 473 5.48 19.95 -11.94
CA TYR A 473 4.60 19.87 -10.79
C TYR A 473 4.93 20.98 -9.82
N TYR A 474 3.92 21.64 -9.29
CA TYR A 474 4.09 22.60 -8.21
C TYR A 474 3.00 22.46 -7.17
N HIS A 475 3.34 22.73 -5.93
CA HIS A 475 2.36 22.86 -4.86
C HIS A 475 2.68 24.04 -3.95
N LEU A 476 1.64 24.58 -3.32
CA LEU A 476 1.74 25.55 -2.24
C LEU A 476 1.32 24.87 -0.95
N ALA A 477 2.22 24.82 0.01
CA ALA A 477 1.95 24.24 1.31
C ALA A 477 2.28 25.23 2.43
N ASP A 478 1.63 25.11 3.57
CA ASP A 478 2.03 25.82 4.79
C ASP A 478 3.37 25.22 5.29
N PRO A 479 4.44 25.98 5.40
CA PRO A 479 5.76 25.45 5.74
C PRO A 479 5.86 24.91 7.19
N ARG A 480 4.87 25.14 8.04
CA ARG A 480 4.86 24.66 9.43
C ARG A 480 4.02 23.41 9.60
N THR A 481 2.94 23.27 8.83
CA THR A 481 1.97 22.20 8.99
C THR A 481 2.03 21.20 7.84
N GLY A 482 2.68 21.55 6.70
CA GLY A 482 2.64 20.78 5.46
C GLY A 482 1.28 20.83 4.75
N TYR A 483 0.28 21.55 5.30
CA TYR A 483 -1.05 21.61 4.71
C TYR A 483 -1.00 22.18 3.30
N LEU A 484 -1.53 21.42 2.34
CA LEU A 484 -1.57 21.78 0.94
C LEU A 484 -2.71 22.79 0.68
N HIS A 485 -2.34 23.95 0.12
CA HIS A 485 -3.29 24.96 -0.29
C HIS A 485 -3.64 24.88 -1.77
N ARG A 486 -2.69 24.45 -2.59
CA ARG A 486 -2.87 24.37 -4.04
C ARG A 486 -1.83 23.43 -4.64
N TYR A 487 -2.27 22.68 -5.62
CA TYR A 487 -1.46 21.81 -6.46
C TYR A 487 -1.74 22.12 -7.93
N GLY A 488 -0.76 21.96 -8.79
CA GLY A 488 -0.94 22.11 -10.23
C GLY A 488 0.14 21.42 -11.03
N VAL A 489 -0.21 21.03 -12.24
CA VAL A 489 0.69 20.43 -13.21
C VAL A 489 0.68 21.31 -14.46
N LEU A 490 1.86 21.62 -14.98
CA LEU A 490 2.04 22.38 -16.20
C LEU A 490 2.84 21.56 -17.20
N GLU A 491 2.31 21.39 -18.39
CA GLU A 491 3.03 20.79 -19.49
C GLU A 491 3.94 21.83 -20.17
N THR A 492 5.23 21.50 -20.30
CA THR A 492 6.19 22.33 -21.00
C THR A 492 6.56 21.67 -22.33
N PRO A 493 6.47 22.39 -23.45
CA PRO A 493 6.85 21.83 -24.74
C PRO A 493 8.33 21.50 -24.78
N TYR A 494 8.65 20.34 -25.35
CA TYR A 494 10.04 20.03 -25.72
C TYR A 494 10.64 21.12 -26.60
N ARG A 495 11.86 21.54 -26.27
CA ARG A 495 12.63 22.46 -27.09
C ARG A 495 14.08 21.98 -27.24
N ASP A 496 14.51 21.88 -28.44
CA ASP A 496 15.95 21.74 -28.79
C ASP A 496 16.62 23.11 -28.73
N SER A 497 16.83 23.62 -27.50
CA SER A 497 17.37 24.95 -27.25
C SER A 497 18.19 24.96 -25.97
N GLU A 498 19.38 25.58 -26.02
CA GLU A 498 20.22 25.81 -24.83
C GLU A 498 19.68 26.95 -23.93
N GLU A 499 18.64 27.67 -24.37
CA GLU A 499 18.06 28.76 -23.58
C GLU A 499 17.00 28.23 -22.59
N PRO A 500 16.98 28.75 -21.33
CA PRO A 500 15.96 28.39 -20.36
C PRO A 500 14.54 28.67 -20.86
N TYR A 501 13.62 27.79 -20.55
CA TYR A 501 12.19 28.03 -20.79
C TYR A 501 11.55 28.61 -19.54
N SER A 502 10.96 29.81 -19.67
CA SER A 502 10.32 30.50 -18.56
C SER A 502 8.81 30.22 -18.53
N LEU A 503 8.36 29.61 -17.47
CA LEU A 503 6.94 29.39 -17.16
C LEU A 503 6.44 30.48 -16.22
N HIS A 504 5.34 31.13 -16.60
CA HIS A 504 4.60 31.99 -15.68
C HIS A 504 3.56 31.15 -14.97
N LEU A 505 3.82 30.81 -13.71
CA LEU A 505 2.83 30.08 -12.92
C LEU A 505 1.63 30.95 -12.63
N PRO A 506 0.42 30.39 -12.60
CA PRO A 506 -0.81 31.14 -12.28
C PRO A 506 -0.89 31.46 -10.77
N LEU A 507 0.21 31.99 -10.22
CA LEU A 507 0.39 32.34 -8.81
C LEU A 507 0.88 33.76 -8.72
N ARG A 508 0.16 34.59 -7.96
CA ARG A 508 0.54 35.96 -7.72
C ARG A 508 1.31 36.09 -6.41
N GLU A 509 2.18 37.10 -6.32
CA GLU A 509 2.96 37.41 -5.11
C GLU A 509 2.06 37.53 -3.86
N GLU A 510 0.84 38.06 -4.02
CA GLU A 510 -0.16 38.17 -2.94
C GLU A 510 -0.58 36.81 -2.37
N GLU A 511 -0.64 35.78 -3.23
CA GLU A 511 -0.99 34.40 -2.85
C GLU A 511 0.18 33.68 -2.18
N LEU A 512 1.41 34.16 -2.41
CA LEU A 512 2.63 33.59 -1.86
C LEU A 512 3.06 34.25 -0.54
N ALA A 513 2.46 35.40 -0.16
CA ALA A 513 2.83 36.16 1.01
C ALA A 513 2.71 35.31 2.29
N GLY A 514 3.85 35.05 2.92
CA GLY A 514 3.96 34.22 4.13
C GLY A 514 3.92 32.70 3.90
N ARG A 515 4.04 32.26 2.64
CA ARG A 515 3.95 30.83 2.23
C ARG A 515 5.17 30.33 1.42
N ILE A 516 6.21 31.15 1.28
CA ILE A 516 7.49 30.79 0.66
C ILE A 516 8.58 30.78 1.74
#